data_4a038832c38a2bfc36806f699c4d5704
#
_entry.id   4a038832c38a2bfc36806f699c4d5704
#
_cell.length_a   1.000
_cell.length_b   1.000
_cell.length_c   1.000
_cell.angle_alpha   90.00
_cell.angle_beta   90.00
_cell.angle_gamma   90.00
#
_symmetry.space_group_name_H-M   'P 1'
#
loop_
_entity.id
_entity.type
_entity.pdbx_description
1 polymer ?
#
loop_
_entity_poly.entity_id
_entity_poly.type
_entity_poly.pdbx_seq_one_letter_code
_entity_poly.pdbx_strand_id
1 'polypeptide(L)'
;VTRRFGGNYVASAVGEAHVVELMKKTDAVIGGEGNGGVIYPDLHYGRDALVGIALFLSHLCHVDCKVSVLRSQYPNWLMRKDKVNLSPQQDIDTLLKSIASAYEAFQVTTIDGVKIDFPDGWVHIRKSNTEPIIRIYAEAKTEHRLDEMVGGIQRLVIE
;
A
#
# COMPACT_ATOMS: atom_id res chain seq x y z
N VAL A 1 9.40 3.85 -8.48
CA VAL A 1 9.96 5.21 -8.59
C VAL A 1 11.26 5.28 -7.82
N THR A 2 11.27 5.13 -6.51
CA THR A 2 12.44 5.32 -5.65
C THR A 2 13.69 4.58 -6.14
N ARG A 3 13.59 3.28 -6.43
CA ARG A 3 14.71 2.48 -6.97
C ARG A 3 15.22 2.99 -8.33
N ARG A 4 14.32 3.53 -9.16
CA ARG A 4 14.70 4.09 -10.49
C ARG A 4 15.64 5.30 -10.34
N PHE A 5 15.53 6.03 -9.22
CA PHE A 5 16.37 7.19 -8.90
C PHE A 5 17.49 6.86 -7.89
N GLY A 6 17.81 5.58 -7.70
CA GLY A 6 18.89 5.14 -6.82
C GLY A 6 18.60 5.27 -5.32
N GLY A 7 17.35 5.57 -4.96
CA GLY A 7 16.93 5.69 -3.56
C GLY A 7 16.51 4.35 -2.94
N ASN A 8 16.47 4.32 -1.62
CA ASN A 8 15.98 3.19 -0.83
C ASN A 8 14.49 3.37 -0.49
N TYR A 9 13.74 2.29 -0.55
CA TYR A 9 12.33 2.26 -0.15
C TYR A 9 12.14 1.24 0.97
N VAL A 10 11.43 1.65 2.01
CA VAL A 10 10.99 0.78 3.11
C VAL A 10 9.49 0.97 3.34
N ALA A 11 8.82 -0.09 3.75
CA ALA A 11 7.40 -0.07 4.10
C ALA A 11 7.22 -0.37 5.59
N SER A 12 6.31 0.36 6.24
CA SER A 12 5.89 0.15 7.63
C SER A 12 4.57 -0.62 7.69
N ALA A 13 4.16 -1.01 8.89
CA ALA A 13 2.75 -1.26 9.18
C ALA A 13 1.91 -0.01 8.86
N VAL A 14 0.61 -0.21 8.61
CA VAL A 14 -0.33 0.87 8.30
C VAL A 14 -0.52 1.76 9.53
N GLY A 15 -0.48 3.07 9.30
CA GLY A 15 -0.70 4.10 10.31
C GLY A 15 0.47 5.08 10.43
N GLU A 16 0.13 6.36 10.57
CA GLU A 16 1.10 7.46 10.61
C GLU A 16 2.22 7.24 11.65
N ALA A 17 1.87 6.75 12.84
CA ALA A 17 2.85 6.52 13.90
C ALA A 17 3.95 5.52 13.47
N HIS A 18 3.56 4.44 12.79
CA HIS A 18 4.49 3.43 12.27
C HIS A 18 5.36 3.98 11.13
N VAL A 19 4.77 4.82 10.27
CA VAL A 19 5.52 5.52 9.22
C VAL A 19 6.58 6.42 9.84
N VAL A 20 6.20 7.26 10.80
CA VAL A 20 7.12 8.19 11.49
C VAL A 20 8.24 7.46 12.24
N GLU A 21 7.90 6.38 12.95
CA GLU A 21 8.89 5.56 13.65
C GLU A 21 9.93 4.99 12.67
N LEU A 22 9.45 4.41 11.56
CA LEU A 22 10.33 3.82 10.55
C LEU A 22 11.17 4.89 9.84
N MET A 23 10.59 6.07 9.54
CA MET A 23 11.32 7.20 8.97
C MET A 23 12.49 7.63 9.85
N LYS A 24 12.27 7.78 11.16
CA LYS A 24 13.32 8.12 12.13
C LYS A 24 14.41 7.05 12.21
N LYS A 25 14.02 5.79 12.09
CA LYS A 25 14.92 4.63 12.19
C LYS A 25 15.81 4.45 10.96
N THR A 26 15.34 4.90 9.79
CA THR A 26 16.01 4.75 8.50
C THR A 26 16.55 6.07 7.94
N ASP A 27 16.40 7.16 8.68
CA ASP A 27 16.74 8.51 8.24
C ASP A 27 16.12 8.86 6.87
N ALA A 28 14.82 8.52 6.72
CA ALA A 28 14.12 8.70 5.47
C ALA A 28 13.83 10.17 5.19
N VAL A 29 14.17 10.64 3.99
CA VAL A 29 14.02 12.04 3.56
C VAL A 29 12.58 12.44 3.28
N ILE A 30 11.68 11.47 3.05
CA ILE A 30 10.25 11.69 2.83
C ILE A 30 9.49 10.43 3.21
N GLY A 31 8.30 10.59 3.75
CA GLY A 31 7.36 9.51 4.05
C GLY A 31 5.94 9.86 3.68
N GLY A 32 5.04 8.91 3.86
CA GLY A 32 3.62 9.12 3.60
C GLY A 32 2.82 7.84 3.57
N GLU A 33 1.54 8.01 3.32
CA GLU A 33 0.57 6.91 3.20
C GLU A 33 -0.16 6.99 1.85
N GLY A 34 -0.69 5.87 1.39
CA GLY A 34 -1.47 5.77 0.15
C GLY A 34 -2.78 6.56 0.14
N ASN A 35 -3.14 7.20 1.26
CA ASN A 35 -4.28 8.12 1.38
C ASN A 35 -3.95 9.57 0.99
N GLY A 36 -2.70 9.86 0.57
CA GLY A 36 -2.22 11.18 0.20
C GLY A 36 -1.52 11.96 1.33
N GLY A 37 -1.32 11.36 2.49
CA GLY A 37 -0.52 11.95 3.56
C GLY A 37 0.95 12.04 3.16
N VAL A 38 1.55 13.22 3.28
CA VAL A 38 2.98 13.47 3.05
C VAL A 38 3.63 13.90 4.35
N ILE A 39 4.79 13.34 4.67
CA ILE A 39 5.62 13.68 5.84
C ILE A 39 6.99 14.08 5.31
N TYR A 40 7.42 15.29 5.65
CA TYR A 40 8.72 15.84 5.25
C TYR A 40 9.53 16.22 6.49
N PRO A 41 10.53 15.41 6.89
CA PRO A 41 11.24 15.54 8.16
C PRO A 41 11.96 16.88 8.37
N ASP A 42 12.47 17.50 7.31
CA ASP A 42 13.12 18.82 7.39
C ASP A 42 12.19 19.92 7.91
N LEU A 43 10.87 19.71 7.79
CA LEU A 43 9.88 20.59 8.41
C LEU A 43 9.39 20.02 9.75
N HIS A 44 8.77 18.83 9.73
CA HIS A 44 8.34 18.08 10.93
C HIS A 44 7.88 16.65 10.57
N TYR A 45 7.74 15.81 11.60
CA TYR A 45 7.30 14.42 11.48
C TYR A 45 5.77 14.24 11.57
N GLY A 46 5.00 15.18 11.05
CA GLY A 46 3.54 15.06 10.91
C GLY A 46 3.13 15.09 9.44
N ARG A 47 1.95 14.54 9.16
CA ARG A 47 1.36 14.69 7.81
C ARG A 47 1.04 16.15 7.55
N ASP A 48 1.50 16.68 6.45
CA ASP A 48 1.31 18.07 6.07
C ASP A 48 0.89 18.20 4.60
N ALA A 49 -0.35 18.63 4.41
CA ALA A 49 -0.91 18.83 3.06
C ALA A 49 -0.26 20.02 2.34
N LEU A 50 0.12 21.07 3.06
CA LEU A 50 0.74 22.26 2.44
C LEU A 50 2.14 21.92 1.92
N VAL A 51 2.91 21.12 2.68
CA VAL A 51 4.20 20.59 2.21
C VAL A 51 4.00 19.72 0.97
N GLY A 52 3.03 18.81 0.99
CA GLY A 52 2.72 17.96 -0.17
C GLY A 52 2.39 18.79 -1.42
N ILE A 53 1.59 19.84 -1.26
CA ILE A 53 1.25 20.80 -2.34
C ILE A 53 2.50 21.55 -2.81
N ALA A 54 3.31 22.07 -1.89
CA ALA A 54 4.52 22.81 -2.23
C ALA A 54 5.53 21.94 -3.01
N LEU A 55 5.76 20.71 -2.56
CA LEU A 55 6.64 19.76 -3.27
C LEU A 55 6.10 19.44 -4.68
N PHE A 56 4.80 19.22 -4.81
CA PHE A 56 4.17 18.95 -6.10
C PHE A 56 4.27 20.14 -7.05
N LEU A 57 3.95 21.36 -6.59
CA LEU A 57 4.03 22.57 -7.40
C LEU A 57 5.47 22.90 -7.79
N SER A 58 6.43 22.73 -6.88
CA SER A 58 7.86 22.90 -7.18
C SER A 58 8.31 21.94 -8.28
N HIS A 59 7.91 20.67 -8.19
CA HIS A 59 8.20 19.70 -9.25
C HIS A 59 7.52 20.09 -10.58
N LEU A 60 6.26 20.50 -10.54
CA LEU A 60 5.51 20.92 -11.74
C LEU A 60 6.14 22.12 -12.43
N CYS A 61 6.60 23.11 -11.66
CA CYS A 61 7.36 24.26 -12.18
C CYS A 61 8.68 23.84 -12.81
N HIS A 62 9.39 22.89 -12.16
CA HIS A 62 10.67 22.41 -12.68
C HIS A 62 10.53 21.67 -14.02
N VAL A 63 9.48 20.86 -14.18
CA VAL A 63 9.25 20.11 -15.44
C VAL A 63 8.52 20.93 -16.51
N ASP A 64 8.03 22.11 -16.18
CA ASP A 64 7.37 23.10 -17.06
C ASP A 64 6.33 22.48 -18.00
N CYS A 65 5.37 21.75 -17.45
CA CYS A 65 4.31 21.12 -18.23
C CYS A 65 2.96 21.18 -17.52
N LYS A 66 1.87 20.92 -18.26
CA LYS A 66 0.54 20.80 -17.66
C LYS A 66 0.45 19.56 -16.76
N VAL A 67 -0.34 19.62 -15.69
CA VAL A 67 -0.58 18.51 -14.77
C VAL A 67 -1.02 17.23 -15.49
N SER A 68 -1.87 17.35 -16.52
CA SER A 68 -2.32 16.20 -17.32
C SER A 68 -1.17 15.53 -18.08
N VAL A 69 -0.21 16.31 -18.57
CA VAL A 69 1.00 15.80 -19.24
C VAL A 69 1.91 15.12 -18.22
N LEU A 70 2.13 15.74 -17.06
CA LEU A 70 2.90 15.11 -15.99
C LEU A 70 2.25 13.78 -15.55
N ARG A 71 0.93 13.76 -15.33
CA ARG A 71 0.20 12.54 -14.94
C ARG A 71 0.31 11.42 -15.98
N SER A 72 0.31 11.74 -17.27
CA SER A 72 0.41 10.74 -18.33
C SER A 72 1.77 10.04 -18.40
N GLN A 73 2.81 10.59 -17.77
CA GLN A 73 4.15 9.99 -17.66
C GLN A 73 4.23 8.91 -16.58
N TYR A 74 3.25 8.84 -15.67
CA TYR A 74 3.21 7.83 -14.62
C TYR A 74 2.39 6.61 -15.09
N PRO A 75 2.78 5.40 -14.65
CA PRO A 75 2.02 4.21 -14.99
C PRO A 75 0.60 4.31 -14.44
N ASN A 76 -0.34 3.77 -15.20
CA ASN A 76 -1.73 3.70 -14.77
C ASN A 76 -1.97 2.36 -14.08
N TRP A 77 -2.19 2.41 -12.77
CA TRP A 77 -2.54 1.28 -11.94
C TRP A 77 -4.00 1.40 -11.50
N LEU A 78 -4.70 0.29 -11.48
CA LEU A 78 -6.06 0.19 -10.98
C LEU A 78 -6.00 -0.35 -9.55
N MET A 79 -6.74 0.30 -8.64
CA MET A 79 -6.80 -0.12 -7.23
C MET A 79 -8.22 -0.59 -6.91
N ARG A 80 -8.31 -1.72 -6.21
CA ARG A 80 -9.56 -2.25 -5.65
C ARG A 80 -9.45 -2.35 -4.13
N LYS A 81 -10.56 -2.03 -3.46
CA LYS A 81 -10.73 -2.15 -2.01
C LYS A 81 -11.98 -2.95 -1.74
N ASP A 82 -11.80 -4.14 -1.20
CA ASP A 82 -12.90 -5.05 -0.85
C ASP A 82 -12.89 -5.37 0.64
N LYS A 83 -13.99 -5.94 1.09
CA LYS A 83 -14.14 -6.48 2.44
C LYS A 83 -14.86 -7.82 2.40
N VAL A 84 -14.46 -8.71 3.30
CA VAL A 84 -15.13 -10.00 3.52
C VAL A 84 -15.56 -10.06 4.97
N ASN A 85 -16.84 -10.36 5.21
CA ASN A 85 -17.34 -10.61 6.55
C ASN A 85 -16.83 -11.95 7.04
N LEU A 86 -16.40 -11.99 8.29
CA LEU A 86 -15.93 -13.21 8.94
C LEU A 86 -17.05 -13.85 9.76
N SER A 87 -17.07 -15.17 9.82
CA SER A 87 -17.89 -15.87 10.77
C SER A 87 -17.32 -15.69 12.20
N PRO A 88 -18.17 -15.66 13.24
CA PRO A 88 -17.71 -15.48 14.62
C PRO A 88 -16.73 -16.55 15.10
N GLN A 89 -16.70 -17.72 14.45
CA GLN A 89 -15.86 -18.87 14.80
C GLN A 89 -14.53 -18.90 14.04
N GLN A 90 -14.34 -18.00 13.07
CA GLN A 90 -13.16 -18.00 12.22
C GLN A 90 -11.95 -17.39 12.96
N ASP A 91 -10.88 -18.16 13.11
CA ASP A 91 -9.61 -17.65 13.62
C ASP A 91 -8.85 -16.91 12.52
N ILE A 92 -8.85 -15.59 12.63
CA ILE A 92 -8.25 -14.69 11.64
C ILE A 92 -6.74 -14.90 11.54
N ASP A 93 -6.06 -15.15 12.66
CA ASP A 93 -4.60 -15.29 12.66
C ASP A 93 -4.19 -16.58 11.96
N THR A 94 -4.92 -17.67 12.17
CA THR A 94 -4.73 -18.93 11.44
C THR A 94 -5.04 -18.78 9.96
N LEU A 95 -6.10 -18.08 9.61
CA LEU A 95 -6.47 -17.79 8.23
C LEU A 95 -5.38 -16.97 7.50
N LEU A 96 -4.88 -15.91 8.12
CA LEU A 96 -3.80 -15.11 7.53
C LEU A 96 -2.52 -15.92 7.31
N LYS A 97 -2.19 -16.82 8.25
CA LYS A 97 -1.06 -17.74 8.10
C LYS A 97 -1.27 -18.72 6.93
N SER A 98 -2.47 -19.27 6.78
CA SER A 98 -2.78 -20.18 5.66
C SER A 98 -2.68 -19.47 4.31
N ILE A 99 -3.17 -18.22 4.23
CA ILE A 99 -3.02 -17.38 3.03
C ILE A 99 -1.54 -17.12 2.73
N ALA A 100 -0.74 -16.75 3.73
CA ALA A 100 0.69 -16.53 3.54
C ALA A 100 1.40 -17.77 3.00
N SER A 101 1.06 -18.96 3.53
CA SER A 101 1.62 -20.23 3.08
C SER A 101 1.17 -20.60 1.66
N ALA A 102 -0.10 -20.34 1.30
CA ALA A 102 -0.62 -20.64 -0.03
C ALA A 102 0.08 -19.83 -1.14
N TYR A 103 0.68 -18.70 -0.78
CA TYR A 103 1.37 -17.80 -1.71
C TYR A 103 2.89 -17.69 -1.45
N GLU A 104 3.49 -18.68 -0.74
CA GLU A 104 4.93 -18.66 -0.40
C GLU A 104 5.87 -18.60 -1.62
N ALA A 105 5.40 -18.99 -2.81
CA ALA A 105 6.15 -18.86 -4.06
C ALA A 105 6.34 -17.39 -4.52
N PHE A 106 5.63 -16.45 -3.91
CA PHE A 106 5.73 -15.01 -4.17
C PHE A 106 6.41 -14.29 -3.02
N GLN A 107 6.69 -13.01 -3.21
CA GLN A 107 7.20 -12.19 -2.10
C GLN A 107 6.05 -11.90 -1.12
N VAL A 108 6.07 -12.50 0.06
CA VAL A 108 5.08 -12.30 1.11
C VAL A 108 5.67 -11.46 2.24
N THR A 109 4.91 -10.46 2.69
CA THR A 109 5.24 -9.60 3.83
C THR A 109 4.13 -9.68 4.87
N THR A 110 4.51 -9.91 6.15
CA THR A 110 3.57 -10.10 7.26
C THR A 110 3.70 -9.04 8.36
N ILE A 111 4.17 -7.82 8.02
CA ILE A 111 4.34 -6.70 8.97
C ILE A 111 2.98 -6.22 9.50
N ASP A 112 1.96 -6.21 8.63
CA ASP A 112 0.57 -5.83 8.98
C ASP A 112 -0.39 -6.69 8.15
N GLY A 113 -0.92 -7.76 8.73
CA GLY A 113 -1.65 -8.76 7.98
C GLY A 113 -0.75 -9.53 7.00
N VAL A 114 -1.22 -9.73 5.77
CA VAL A 114 -0.48 -10.44 4.71
C VAL A 114 -0.49 -9.62 3.44
N LYS A 115 0.67 -9.21 2.96
CA LYS A 115 0.84 -8.58 1.65
C LYS A 115 1.61 -9.51 0.73
N ILE A 116 1.07 -9.74 -0.46
CA ILE A 116 1.63 -10.59 -1.50
C ILE A 116 1.97 -9.71 -2.68
N ASP A 117 3.24 -9.66 -3.07
CA ASP A 117 3.71 -8.92 -4.25
C ASP A 117 3.85 -9.90 -5.43
N PHE A 118 3.08 -9.64 -6.50
CA PHE A 118 3.16 -10.33 -7.78
C PHE A 118 4.01 -9.52 -8.76
N PRO A 119 4.50 -10.09 -9.86
CA PRO A 119 5.26 -9.34 -10.89
C PRO A 119 4.48 -8.17 -11.52
N ASP A 120 3.14 -8.25 -11.50
CA ASP A 120 2.22 -7.35 -12.20
C ASP A 120 1.19 -6.67 -11.27
N GLY A 121 1.38 -6.75 -9.95
CA GLY A 121 0.50 -6.15 -8.97
C GLY A 121 0.79 -6.61 -7.54
N TRP A 122 -0.11 -6.30 -6.62
CA TRP A 122 -0.04 -6.77 -5.23
C TRP A 122 -1.44 -6.90 -4.64
N VAL A 123 -1.56 -7.74 -3.61
CA VAL A 123 -2.75 -7.80 -2.75
C VAL A 123 -2.31 -7.72 -1.29
N HIS A 124 -3.05 -6.95 -0.50
CA HIS A 124 -2.83 -6.80 0.94
C HIS A 124 -4.11 -7.14 1.69
N ILE A 125 -4.01 -8.08 2.59
CA ILE A 125 -5.10 -8.62 3.38
C ILE A 125 -4.82 -8.30 4.84
N ARG A 126 -5.76 -7.65 5.51
CA ARG A 126 -5.60 -7.36 6.93
C ARG A 126 -6.92 -7.39 7.69
N LYS A 127 -6.82 -7.68 8.97
CA LYS A 127 -7.90 -7.58 9.93
C LYS A 127 -8.35 -6.13 10.10
N SER A 128 -9.65 -5.90 10.23
CA SER A 128 -10.16 -4.62 10.70
C SER A 128 -10.07 -4.56 12.23
N ASN A 129 -9.64 -3.41 12.77
CA ASN A 129 -9.57 -3.21 14.21
C ASN A 129 -10.92 -2.86 14.84
N THR A 130 -11.93 -2.52 14.03
CA THR A 130 -13.23 -1.98 14.49
C THR A 130 -14.41 -2.84 14.10
N GLU A 131 -14.25 -3.76 13.15
CA GLU A 131 -15.33 -4.56 12.58
C GLU A 131 -14.85 -6.02 12.39
N PRO A 132 -15.74 -7.02 12.48
CA PRO A 132 -15.40 -8.43 12.24
C PRO A 132 -15.26 -8.71 10.72
N ILE A 133 -14.35 -8.02 10.06
CA ILE A 133 -14.10 -8.14 8.63
C ILE A 133 -12.60 -8.25 8.33
N ILE A 134 -12.31 -8.86 7.21
CA ILE A 134 -11.01 -8.74 6.52
C ILE A 134 -11.15 -7.66 5.44
N ARG A 135 -10.17 -6.76 5.39
CA ARG A 135 -10.00 -5.78 4.32
C ARG A 135 -9.02 -6.32 3.31
N ILE A 136 -9.39 -6.26 2.03
CA ILE A 136 -8.56 -6.67 0.90
C ILE A 136 -8.31 -5.44 0.04
N TYR A 137 -7.05 -5.06 -0.10
CA TYR A 137 -6.61 -4.02 -1.04
C TYR A 137 -5.77 -4.68 -2.12
N ALA A 138 -6.02 -4.35 -3.36
CA ALA A 138 -5.25 -4.87 -4.49
C ALA A 138 -4.97 -3.79 -5.51
N GLU A 139 -3.83 -3.89 -6.18
CA GLU A 139 -3.46 -3.01 -7.27
C GLU A 139 -2.87 -3.83 -8.42
N ALA A 140 -3.37 -3.62 -9.63
CA ALA A 140 -2.89 -4.26 -10.84
C ALA A 140 -3.10 -3.37 -12.07
N LYS A 141 -2.57 -3.80 -13.23
CA LYS A 141 -2.68 -3.03 -14.48
C LYS A 141 -4.02 -3.19 -15.19
N THR A 142 -4.78 -4.25 -14.89
CA THR A 142 -6.05 -4.56 -15.54
C THR A 142 -7.11 -5.02 -14.53
N GLU A 143 -8.39 -4.76 -14.83
CA GLU A 143 -9.51 -5.26 -14.03
C GLU A 143 -9.51 -6.78 -13.93
N HIS A 144 -9.26 -7.48 -15.04
CA HIS A 144 -9.17 -8.94 -15.04
C HIS A 144 -8.15 -9.44 -14.00
N ARG A 145 -6.97 -8.80 -13.93
CA ARG A 145 -5.95 -9.20 -12.97
C ARG A 145 -6.35 -8.91 -11.54
N LEU A 146 -7.06 -7.81 -11.29
CA LEU A 146 -7.66 -7.54 -9.99
C LEU A 146 -8.67 -8.61 -9.59
N ASP A 147 -9.55 -9.03 -10.53
CA ASP A 147 -10.53 -10.09 -10.29
C ASP A 147 -9.85 -11.42 -9.91
N GLU A 148 -8.79 -11.80 -10.61
CA GLU A 148 -8.01 -13.01 -10.30
C GLU A 148 -7.39 -12.96 -8.91
N MET A 149 -6.69 -11.85 -8.58
CA MET A 149 -6.00 -11.68 -7.31
C MET A 149 -6.99 -11.67 -6.14
N VAL A 150 -8.01 -10.81 -6.22
CA VAL A 150 -9.01 -10.65 -5.15
C VAL A 150 -9.86 -11.90 -5.01
N GLY A 151 -10.33 -12.48 -6.13
CA GLY A 151 -11.11 -13.72 -6.14
C GLY A 151 -10.32 -14.92 -5.60
N GLY A 152 -9.01 -14.97 -5.85
CA GLY A 152 -8.13 -15.99 -5.25
C GLY A 152 -8.12 -15.91 -3.72
N ILE A 153 -7.98 -14.71 -3.17
CA ILE A 153 -8.00 -14.49 -1.72
C ILE A 153 -9.40 -14.75 -1.14
N GLN A 154 -10.45 -14.27 -1.78
CA GLN A 154 -11.84 -14.45 -1.29
C GLN A 154 -12.22 -15.93 -1.16
N ARG A 155 -11.79 -16.78 -2.08
CA ARG A 155 -12.01 -18.24 -1.98
C ARG A 155 -11.38 -18.83 -0.71
N LEU A 156 -10.13 -18.48 -0.42
CA LEU A 156 -9.44 -18.95 0.79
C LEU A 156 -10.03 -18.42 2.10
N VAL A 157 -10.73 -17.29 2.05
CA VAL A 157 -11.39 -16.70 3.23
C VAL A 157 -12.75 -17.39 3.50
N ILE A 158 -13.42 -17.89 2.47
CA ILE A 158 -14.78 -18.48 2.56
C ILE A 158 -14.74 -19.99 2.82
N GLU A 159 -13.67 -20.66 2.41
CA GLU A 159 -13.40 -22.07 2.76
C GLU A 159 -13.09 -22.28 4.24
#